data_249f1c4989f39612875e269e41c1d34f
#
_entry.id   249f1c4989f39612875e269e41c1d34f
#
_cell.length_a   1.000
_cell.length_b   1.000
_cell.length_c   1.000
_cell.angle_alpha   90.00
_cell.angle_beta   90.00
_cell.angle_gamma   90.00
#
_symmetry.space_group_name_H-M   'P 1'
#
loop_
_entity.id
_entity.type
_entity.pdbx_description
1 polymer ?
#
loop_
_entity_poly.entity_id
_entity_poly.type
_entity_poly.pdbx_seq_one_letter_code
_entity_poly.pdbx_strand_id
1 'polypeptide(L)' 'MSLSKEQKDKLFELIHELLDEHTEANAFYDEYGPLSPEQQEEFADRFDKKENELIAYVNTL' A
#
# COMPACT_ATOMS: atom_id res chain seq x y z
N MET A 1 22.80 -9.48 7.68
CA MET A 1 23.03 -8.04 7.53
C MET A 1 21.92 -7.26 8.21
N SER A 2 22.29 -6.29 9.03
CA SER A 2 21.29 -5.45 9.68
C SER A 2 21.00 -4.21 8.83
N LEU A 3 19.77 -3.79 8.82
CA LEU A 3 19.36 -2.58 8.12
C LEU A 3 19.77 -1.34 8.92
N SER A 4 20.14 -0.26 8.22
CA SER A 4 20.36 1.02 8.87
C SER A 4 19.04 1.59 9.39
N LYS A 5 19.13 2.60 10.27
CA LYS A 5 17.93 3.27 10.76
C LYS A 5 17.13 3.88 9.61
N GLU A 6 17.82 4.52 8.66
CA GLU A 6 17.16 5.13 7.51
C GLU A 6 16.44 4.09 6.64
N GLN A 7 17.06 2.93 6.45
CA GLN A 7 16.44 1.84 5.70
C GLN A 7 15.21 1.30 6.41
N LYS A 8 15.28 1.14 7.72
CA LYS A 8 14.14 0.70 8.52
C LYS A 8 13.00 1.71 8.47
N ASP A 9 13.31 3.00 8.61
CA ASP A 9 12.31 4.06 8.57
C ASP A 9 11.60 4.09 7.21
N LYS A 10 12.36 3.97 6.12
CA LYS A 10 11.80 3.93 4.77
C LYS A 10 10.91 2.70 4.56
N LEU A 11 11.36 1.55 5.05
CA LEU A 11 10.61 0.33 4.95
C LEU A 11 9.26 0.44 5.67
N PHE A 12 9.25 0.96 6.90
CA PHE A 12 8.02 1.18 7.65
C PHE A 12 7.11 2.20 7.00
N GLU A 13 7.67 3.27 6.42
CA GLU A 13 6.90 4.25 5.67
C GLU A 13 6.15 3.61 4.51
N LEU A 14 6.82 2.77 3.72
CA LEU A 14 6.22 2.09 2.58
C LEU A 14 5.14 1.09 3.03
N ILE A 15 5.37 0.39 4.14
CA ILE A 15 4.38 -0.51 4.71
C ILE A 15 3.14 0.27 5.16
N HIS A 16 3.32 1.41 5.81
CA HIS A 16 2.22 2.26 6.25
C HIS A 16 1.42 2.80 5.05
N GLU A 17 2.08 3.21 3.98
CA GLU A 17 1.39 3.65 2.76
C GLU A 17 0.51 2.54 2.18
N LEU A 18 1.01 1.31 2.20
CA LEU A 18 0.26 0.15 1.72
C LEU A 18 -0.99 -0.11 2.60
N LEU A 19 -0.82 -0.03 3.92
CA LEU A 19 -1.92 -0.18 4.86
C LEU A 19 -2.96 0.93 4.71
N ASP A 20 -2.53 2.16 4.45
CA ASP A 20 -3.43 3.29 4.24
C ASP A 20 -4.31 3.09 3.00
N GLU A 21 -3.77 2.56 1.90
CA GLU A 21 -4.56 2.25 0.72
C GLU A 21 -5.64 1.20 1.02
N HIS A 22 -5.29 0.20 1.81
CA HIS A 22 -6.23 -0.83 2.22
C HIS A 22 -7.31 -0.26 3.15
N THR A 23 -6.94 0.60 4.07
CA THR A 23 -7.85 1.27 4.99
C THR A 23 -8.82 2.17 4.24
N GLU A 24 -8.35 2.92 3.24
CA GLU A 24 -9.20 3.77 2.42
C GLU A 24 -10.25 2.96 1.66
N ALA A 25 -9.87 1.82 1.09
CA ALA A 25 -10.80 0.95 0.39
C ALA A 25 -11.89 0.42 1.34
N ASN A 26 -11.49 0.00 2.54
CA ASN A 26 -12.44 -0.49 3.55
C ASN A 26 -13.37 0.62 4.03
N ALA A 27 -12.85 1.81 4.27
CA ALA A 27 -13.65 2.96 4.71
C ALA A 27 -14.67 3.35 3.63
N PHE A 28 -14.28 3.31 2.37
CA PHE A 28 -15.17 3.58 1.25
C PHE A 28 -16.30 2.55 1.21
N TYR A 29 -15.96 1.28 1.36
CA TYR A 29 -16.94 0.20 1.39
C TYR A 29 -17.94 0.40 2.54
N ASP A 30 -17.46 0.72 3.73
CA ASP A 30 -18.32 0.93 4.91
C ASP A 30 -19.27 2.12 4.74
N GLU A 31 -18.82 3.18 4.07
CA GLU A 31 -19.61 4.40 3.90
C GLU A 31 -20.58 4.31 2.72
N TYR A 32 -20.12 3.76 1.59
CA TYR A 32 -20.88 3.78 0.34
C TYR A 32 -21.40 2.41 -0.10
N GLY A 33 -21.04 1.35 0.62
CA GLY A 33 -21.43 -0.02 0.27
C GLY A 33 -20.54 -0.66 -0.78
N PRO A 34 -21.01 -1.72 -1.45
CA PRO A 34 -20.19 -2.48 -2.38
C PRO A 34 -19.57 -1.60 -3.47
N LEU A 35 -18.30 -1.83 -3.74
CA LEU A 35 -17.58 -1.11 -4.78
C LEU A 35 -18.05 -1.54 -6.17
N SER A 36 -18.17 -0.57 -7.10
CA SER A 36 -18.38 -0.90 -8.50
C SER A 36 -17.14 -1.59 -9.08
N PRO A 37 -17.26 -2.33 -10.21
CA PRO A 37 -16.08 -2.92 -10.83
C PRO A 37 -14.97 -1.91 -11.14
N GLU A 38 -15.33 -0.71 -11.57
CA GLU A 38 -14.37 0.36 -11.84
C GLU A 38 -13.64 0.81 -10.58
N GLN A 39 -14.36 0.96 -9.48
CA GLN A 39 -13.79 1.34 -8.19
C GLN A 39 -12.89 0.25 -7.64
N GLN A 40 -13.29 -1.01 -7.76
CA GLN A 40 -12.45 -2.14 -7.34
C GLN A 40 -11.13 -2.16 -8.11
N GLU A 41 -11.19 -1.94 -9.41
CA GLU A 41 -10.00 -1.90 -10.25
C GLU A 41 -9.09 -0.72 -9.87
N GLU A 42 -9.67 0.45 -9.62
CA GLU A 42 -8.92 1.63 -9.21
C GLU A 42 -8.19 1.42 -7.89
N PHE A 43 -8.87 0.88 -6.89
CA PHE A 43 -8.23 0.58 -5.60
C PHE A 43 -7.17 -0.51 -5.73
N ALA A 44 -7.43 -1.54 -6.53
CA ALA A 44 -6.45 -2.59 -6.78
C ALA A 44 -5.20 -2.05 -7.45
N ASP A 45 -5.35 -1.16 -8.44
CA ASP A 45 -4.22 -0.54 -9.12
C ASP A 45 -3.39 0.33 -8.17
N ARG A 46 -4.05 1.09 -7.31
CA ARG A 46 -3.36 1.91 -6.30
C ARG A 46 -2.60 1.05 -5.31
N PHE A 47 -3.21 -0.02 -4.85
CA PHE A 47 -2.57 -0.98 -3.94
C PHE A 47 -1.36 -1.64 -4.60
N ASP A 48 -1.52 -2.12 -5.84
CA ASP A 48 -0.46 -2.76 -6.60
C ASP A 48 0.73 -1.82 -6.82
N LYS A 49 0.46 -0.56 -7.10
CA LYS A 49 1.50 0.45 -7.27
C LYS A 49 2.32 0.60 -6.00
N LYS A 50 1.67 0.70 -4.84
CA LYS A 50 2.36 0.81 -3.55
C LYS A 50 3.12 -0.46 -3.20
N GLU A 51 2.53 -1.62 -3.48
CA GLU A 51 3.19 -2.90 -3.27
C GLU A 51 4.44 -3.02 -4.14
N ASN A 52 4.37 -2.61 -5.40
CA ASN A 52 5.52 -2.62 -6.29
C ASN A 52 6.63 -1.69 -5.83
N GLU A 53 6.28 -0.53 -5.28
CA GLU A 53 7.26 0.38 -4.68
C GLU A 53 7.98 -0.28 -3.50
N LEU A 54 7.22 -0.98 -2.65
CA LEU A 54 7.79 -1.70 -1.51
C LEU A 54 8.72 -2.82 -1.99
N ILE A 55 8.27 -3.61 -2.95
CA ILE A 55 9.08 -4.71 -3.51
C ILE A 55 10.38 -4.17 -4.12
N ALA A 56 10.29 -3.11 -4.90
CA ALA A 56 11.47 -2.50 -5.51
C ALA A 56 12.47 -2.02 -4.45
N TYR A 57 11.97 -1.42 -3.39
CA TYR A 57 12.83 -0.97 -2.30
C TYR A 57 13.51 -2.15 -1.58
N VAL A 58 12.74 -3.18 -1.25
CA VAL A 58 13.28 -4.38 -0.58
C VAL A 58 14.35 -5.04 -1.43
N ASN A 59 14.18 -5.04 -2.74
CA ASN A 59 15.18 -5.61 -3.67
C ASN A 59 16.49 -4.82 -3.70
N THR A 60 16.52 -3.59 -3.20
CA THR A 60 17.75 -2.80 -3.09
C THR A 60 18.50 -3.06 -1.79
N LEU A 61 17.87 -3.73 -0.86
CA LEU A 61 18.48 -4.06 0.44
C LEU A 61 19.31 -5.34 0.34
#